data_a81966201545dc8e43be3adf10dd7262
#
_entry.id   a81966201545dc8e43be3adf10dd7262
#
_cell.length_a   1.000
_cell.length_b   1.000
_cell.length_c   1.000
_cell.angle_alpha   90.00
_cell.angle_beta   90.00
_cell.angle_gamma   90.00
#
_symmetry.space_group_name_H-M   'P 1'
#
loop_
_entity.id
_entity.type
_entity.pdbx_description
1 polymer ?
#
loop_
_entity_poly.entity_id
_entity_poly.type
_entity_poly.pdbx_seq_one_letter_code
_entity_poly.pdbx_strand_id
1 'polypeptide(L)'
;MKKRDDFKRFIVYCLASIVVIAQTAVFAYIWYDFYRGLIFEPFWRKGNWVLIAIYGLISFMFSKFYGGLRVGYLKKIDVFYSMTLAAICTNIITYLQITLINRWFLDPWPMVEMTLVQIVIIIVWVWGSRFIYSRLYGARKLLVIYGDRDPGDLIQKMNSRSDKYNVSGKVHVDKGEKAIHQMMRDYEGVIIWDLPSNIRNRYLKYCFAHSIRCYMSPKISDVILMGSERIHLFDTPLLVAKNMGLSIEQRAMKRVLDIVVSGIGIVVSSPIMLIIALFVKLYDGGPVLYRQDRLTLGGKEFRICKFRSMCVDSEKNGARLASKNDSRITPVGRVLRNLHLDELPQLFNVFMGDMSLVGPRPERKSIMHDYQKELPEFYYRLKVKAGLTGYAQVYGKYNTTPYDKLKLDLFYIENYSFLLDLKLLLMTVKIFCQKE
;
A
#
# COMPACT_ATOMS: atom_id res chain seq x y z
N MET A 1 -15.80 16.64 25.51
CA MET A 1 -14.93 15.72 24.77
C MET A 1 -14.58 16.18 23.34
N LYS A 2 -15.53 16.61 22.50
CA LYS A 2 -15.29 16.99 21.08
C LYS A 2 -14.21 18.06 20.88
N LYS A 3 -14.25 19.21 21.57
CA LYS A 3 -13.23 20.28 21.45
C LYS A 3 -11.78 19.83 21.74
N ARG A 4 -11.61 18.91 22.67
CA ARG A 4 -10.28 18.39 23.05
C ARG A 4 -9.68 17.47 21.98
N ASP A 5 -10.52 16.71 21.27
CA ASP A 5 -10.06 15.82 20.17
C ASP A 5 -9.74 16.62 18.89
N ASP A 6 -10.44 17.72 18.62
CA ASP A 6 -10.16 18.59 17.47
C ASP A 6 -8.82 19.33 17.65
N PHE A 7 -8.54 19.82 18.85
CA PHE A 7 -7.25 20.45 19.17
C PHE A 7 -6.07 19.46 19.04
N LYS A 8 -6.26 18.22 19.48
CA LYS A 8 -5.25 17.18 19.30
C LYS A 8 -4.99 16.85 17.82
N ARG A 9 -6.02 16.84 16.99
CA ARG A 9 -5.86 16.66 15.54
C ARG A 9 -5.08 17.80 14.91
N PHE A 10 -5.37 19.03 15.29
CA PHE A 10 -4.65 20.21 14.84
C PHE A 10 -3.15 20.10 15.15
N ILE A 11 -2.77 19.70 16.38
CA ILE A 11 -1.36 19.47 16.74
C ILE A 11 -0.70 18.43 15.82
N VAL A 12 -1.39 17.34 15.50
CA VAL A 12 -0.86 16.31 14.58
C VAL A 12 -0.64 16.87 13.17
N TYR A 13 -1.55 17.73 12.69
CA TYR A 13 -1.35 18.42 11.41
C TYR A 13 -0.18 19.39 11.44
N CYS A 14 -0.03 20.16 12.51
CA CYS A 14 1.14 21.05 12.68
C CYS A 14 2.45 20.26 12.70
N LEU A 15 2.50 19.14 13.42
CA LEU A 15 3.67 18.26 13.43
C LEU A 15 4.01 17.71 12.04
N ALA A 16 2.98 17.33 11.27
CA ALA A 16 3.17 16.86 9.90
C ALA A 16 3.67 17.96 8.96
N SER A 17 3.23 19.20 9.16
CA SER A 17 3.67 20.35 8.35
C SER A 17 5.11 20.75 8.65
N ILE A 18 5.55 20.68 9.91
CA ILE A 18 6.89 21.06 10.33
C ILE A 18 7.98 20.33 9.55
N VAL A 19 7.85 19.01 9.36
CA VAL A 19 8.87 18.24 8.63
C VAL A 19 8.96 18.63 7.16
N VAL A 20 7.82 18.89 6.51
CA VAL A 20 7.80 19.33 5.10
C VAL A 20 8.43 20.72 4.96
N ILE A 21 8.11 21.65 5.88
CA ILE A 21 8.69 22.99 5.92
C ILE A 21 10.20 22.88 6.15
N ALA A 22 10.65 22.05 7.10
CA ALA A 22 12.07 21.87 7.38
C ALA A 22 12.84 21.32 6.16
N GLN A 23 12.29 20.30 5.47
CA GLN A 23 12.88 19.77 4.25
C GLN A 23 12.96 20.83 3.14
N THR A 24 11.89 21.64 2.99
CA THR A 24 11.84 22.71 2.01
C THR A 24 12.86 23.83 2.35
N ALA A 25 13.06 24.14 3.62
CA ALA A 25 14.05 25.12 4.06
C ALA A 25 15.48 24.64 3.76
N VAL A 26 15.79 23.35 3.98
CA VAL A 26 17.11 22.79 3.62
C VAL A 26 17.32 22.85 2.11
N PHE A 27 16.30 22.52 1.31
CA PHE A 27 16.40 22.69 -0.15
C PHE A 27 16.62 24.17 -0.53
N ALA A 28 15.90 25.13 0.08
CA ALA A 28 16.08 26.55 -0.18
C ALA A 28 17.51 27.00 0.11
N TYR A 29 18.10 26.51 1.21
CA TYR A 29 19.50 26.81 1.54
C TYR A 29 20.44 26.30 0.44
N ILE A 30 20.35 25.01 0.06
CA ILE A 30 21.20 24.42 -0.99
C ILE A 30 20.98 25.09 -2.35
N TRP A 31 19.73 25.47 -2.66
CA TRP A 31 19.41 26.22 -3.87
C TRP A 31 20.15 27.56 -3.93
N TYR A 32 20.10 28.36 -2.87
CA TYR A 32 20.72 29.69 -2.84
C TYR A 32 22.24 29.60 -2.76
N ASP A 33 22.80 28.61 -2.08
CA ASP A 33 24.23 28.50 -1.83
C ASP A 33 24.97 27.87 -3.03
N PHE A 34 24.41 26.86 -3.67
CA PHE A 34 25.09 26.09 -4.72
C PHE A 34 24.48 26.31 -6.11
N TYR A 35 23.21 26.01 -6.32
CA TYR A 35 22.66 25.85 -7.67
C TYR A 35 22.27 27.16 -8.35
N ARG A 36 21.80 28.14 -7.60
CA ARG A 36 21.33 29.43 -8.14
C ARG A 36 22.39 30.15 -8.99
N GLY A 37 23.65 30.11 -8.56
CA GLY A 37 24.76 30.76 -9.24
C GLY A 37 25.27 30.02 -10.49
N LEU A 38 24.89 28.74 -10.64
CA LEU A 38 25.36 27.87 -11.72
C LEU A 38 24.38 27.80 -12.88
N ILE A 39 23.15 28.30 -12.73
CA ILE A 39 22.13 28.25 -13.78
C ILE A 39 22.46 29.23 -14.88
N PHE A 40 22.39 28.76 -16.14
CA PHE A 40 22.70 29.53 -17.34
C PHE A 40 21.91 30.84 -17.47
N GLU A 41 20.61 30.81 -17.12
CA GLU A 41 19.73 31.98 -17.04
C GLU A 41 19.20 32.12 -15.62
N PRO A 42 19.83 32.98 -14.76
CA PRO A 42 19.42 33.13 -13.37
C PRO A 42 17.99 33.64 -13.23
N PHE A 43 17.24 33.02 -12.34
CA PHE A 43 15.88 33.47 -12.06
C PHE A 43 15.88 34.83 -11.36
N TRP A 44 14.93 35.68 -11.77
CA TRP A 44 14.54 36.86 -10.98
C TRP A 44 13.98 36.43 -9.62
N ARG A 45 13.92 37.32 -8.63
CA ARG A 45 13.47 36.98 -7.25
C ARG A 45 12.27 36.05 -7.18
N LYS A 46 11.22 36.28 -8.00
CA LYS A 46 9.98 35.49 -8.00
C LYS A 46 10.20 34.04 -8.46
N GLY A 47 11.05 33.81 -9.45
CA GLY A 47 11.32 32.45 -9.96
C GLY A 47 11.96 31.53 -8.92
N ASN A 48 12.88 32.04 -8.09
CA ASN A 48 13.49 31.26 -7.01
C ASN A 48 12.43 30.77 -6.00
N TRP A 49 11.50 31.64 -5.61
CA TRP A 49 10.43 31.26 -4.68
C TRP A 49 9.45 30.25 -5.28
N VAL A 50 9.17 30.36 -6.58
CA VAL A 50 8.33 29.39 -7.29
C VAL A 50 8.99 28.00 -7.27
N LEU A 51 10.30 27.91 -7.53
CA LEU A 51 11.02 26.63 -7.49
C LEU A 51 10.99 26.01 -6.08
N ILE A 52 11.22 26.81 -5.04
CA ILE A 52 11.14 26.36 -3.65
C ILE A 52 9.72 25.90 -3.30
N ALA A 53 8.69 26.60 -3.76
CA ALA A 53 7.30 26.22 -3.54
C ALA A 53 6.95 24.91 -4.26
N ILE A 54 7.43 24.72 -5.49
CA ILE A 54 7.27 23.47 -6.24
C ILE A 54 7.94 22.31 -5.50
N TYR A 55 9.17 22.51 -4.98
CA TYR A 55 9.82 21.50 -4.15
C TYR A 55 8.97 21.13 -2.94
N GLY A 56 8.47 22.11 -2.19
CA GLY A 56 7.61 21.89 -1.02
C GLY A 56 6.32 21.12 -1.38
N LEU A 57 5.71 21.46 -2.52
CA LEU A 57 4.50 20.76 -3.02
C LEU A 57 4.80 19.30 -3.35
N ILE A 58 5.87 19.02 -4.09
CA ILE A 58 6.30 17.67 -4.44
C ILE A 58 6.64 16.87 -3.18
N SER A 59 7.39 17.45 -2.25
CA SER A 59 7.73 16.83 -0.97
C SER A 59 6.48 16.48 -0.15
N PHE A 60 5.50 17.38 -0.09
CA PHE A 60 4.22 17.13 0.56
C PHE A 60 3.44 16.00 -0.13
N MET A 61 3.37 16.00 -1.45
CA MET A 61 2.67 14.96 -2.23
C MET A 61 3.27 13.57 -1.98
N PHE A 62 4.59 13.40 -2.11
CA PHE A 62 5.24 12.12 -1.84
C PHE A 62 5.11 11.70 -0.37
N SER A 63 5.27 12.61 0.58
CA SER A 63 5.07 12.33 2.00
C SER A 63 3.65 11.83 2.29
N LYS A 64 2.64 12.39 1.62
CA LYS A 64 1.24 11.97 1.71
C LYS A 64 1.02 10.60 1.04
N PHE A 65 1.59 10.35 -0.14
CA PHE A 65 1.45 9.09 -0.87
C PHE A 65 2.08 7.92 -0.10
N TYR A 66 3.28 8.07 0.38
CA TYR A 66 3.94 7.06 1.22
C TYR A 66 3.31 6.92 2.62
N GLY A 67 2.42 7.85 2.99
CA GLY A 67 1.76 7.85 4.29
C GLY A 67 2.65 8.31 5.45
N GLY A 68 3.77 8.96 5.17
CA GLY A 68 4.72 9.45 6.16
C GLY A 68 4.14 10.48 7.13
N LEU A 69 3.16 11.27 6.69
CA LEU A 69 2.47 12.28 7.51
C LEU A 69 1.45 11.69 8.50
N ARG A 70 1.20 10.38 8.46
CA ARG A 70 0.24 9.70 9.35
C ARG A 70 0.87 9.37 10.71
N VAL A 71 1.26 10.40 11.45
CA VAL A 71 1.80 10.26 12.79
C VAL A 71 0.79 9.52 13.69
N GLY A 72 1.28 8.50 14.43
CA GLY A 72 0.45 7.69 15.33
C GLY A 72 -0.35 6.57 14.67
N TYR A 73 -0.47 6.52 13.33
CA TYR A 73 -1.10 5.40 12.62
C TYR A 73 -0.12 4.29 12.27
N LEU A 74 1.06 4.65 11.77
CA LEU A 74 2.12 3.72 11.38
C LEU A 74 3.09 3.48 12.54
N LYS A 75 3.87 2.41 12.48
CA LYS A 75 5.01 2.20 13.38
C LYS A 75 6.09 3.25 13.09
N LYS A 76 6.96 3.55 14.08
CA LYS A 76 8.06 4.52 13.92
C LYS A 76 8.91 4.24 12.68
N ILE A 77 9.33 2.99 12.53
CA ILE A 77 10.16 2.52 11.42
C ILE A 77 9.45 2.73 10.08
N ASP A 78 8.15 2.43 10.00
CA ASP A 78 7.38 2.62 8.76
C ASP A 78 7.25 4.10 8.36
N VAL A 79 7.12 5.01 9.35
CA VAL A 79 7.10 6.45 9.12
C VAL A 79 8.48 6.92 8.63
N PHE A 80 9.56 6.45 9.26
CA PHE A 80 10.92 6.74 8.84
C PHE A 80 11.16 6.34 7.37
N TYR A 81 10.91 5.08 7.00
CA TYR A 81 11.05 4.62 5.61
C TYR A 81 10.18 5.42 4.64
N SER A 82 8.94 5.74 5.04
CA SER A 82 8.03 6.54 4.19
C SER A 82 8.58 7.93 3.90
N MET A 83 9.07 8.61 4.92
CA MET A 83 9.59 9.97 4.79
C MET A 83 10.93 10.00 4.05
N THR A 84 11.81 9.03 4.31
CA THR A 84 13.10 8.90 3.59
C THR A 84 12.89 8.64 2.11
N LEU A 85 12.00 7.71 1.73
CA LEU A 85 11.66 7.47 0.33
C LEU A 85 11.01 8.70 -0.32
N ALA A 86 10.14 9.41 0.40
CA ALA A 86 9.54 10.64 -0.09
C ALA A 86 10.61 11.71 -0.38
N ALA A 87 11.59 11.89 0.52
CA ALA A 87 12.69 12.82 0.33
C ALA A 87 13.56 12.43 -0.87
N ILE A 88 13.95 11.15 -0.98
CA ILE A 88 14.75 10.65 -2.11
C ILE A 88 14.02 10.89 -3.45
N CYS A 89 12.75 10.50 -3.55
CA CYS A 89 11.97 10.73 -4.77
C CYS A 89 11.84 12.21 -5.12
N THR A 90 11.60 13.06 -4.12
CA THR A 90 11.52 14.51 -4.31
C THR A 90 12.85 15.06 -4.83
N ASN A 91 13.95 14.66 -4.21
CA ASN A 91 15.29 15.15 -4.56
C ASN A 91 15.71 14.72 -5.98
N ILE A 92 15.43 13.46 -6.37
CA ILE A 92 15.70 12.98 -7.73
C ILE A 92 14.91 13.82 -8.75
N ILE A 93 13.62 14.03 -8.54
CA ILE A 93 12.77 14.81 -9.46
C ILE A 93 13.27 16.26 -9.52
N THR A 94 13.60 16.85 -8.38
CA THR A 94 14.09 18.22 -8.32
C THR A 94 15.46 18.37 -8.99
N TYR A 95 16.35 17.40 -8.80
CA TYR A 95 17.63 17.39 -9.52
C TYR A 95 17.44 17.33 -11.04
N LEU A 96 16.53 16.47 -11.53
CA LEU A 96 16.19 16.42 -12.94
C LEU A 96 15.58 17.73 -13.44
N GLN A 97 14.71 18.38 -12.65
CA GLN A 97 14.16 19.70 -12.98
C GLN A 97 15.25 20.77 -13.10
N ILE A 98 16.20 20.82 -12.15
CA ILE A 98 17.31 21.77 -12.17
C ILE A 98 18.21 21.51 -13.38
N THR A 99 18.50 20.23 -13.68
CA THR A 99 19.29 19.81 -14.84
C THR A 99 18.63 20.26 -16.17
N LEU A 100 17.30 20.07 -16.27
CA LEU A 100 16.53 20.52 -17.45
C LEU A 100 16.56 22.04 -17.61
N ILE A 101 16.45 22.78 -16.52
CA ILE A 101 16.51 24.26 -16.53
C ILE A 101 17.90 24.73 -16.95
N ASN A 102 18.94 24.05 -16.47
CA ASN A 102 20.33 24.40 -16.78
C ASN A 102 20.80 23.91 -18.15
N ARG A 103 20.06 22.99 -18.81
CA ARG A 103 20.40 22.32 -20.09
C ARG A 103 21.60 21.36 -20.00
N TRP A 104 22.29 21.26 -18.87
CA TRP A 104 23.44 20.38 -18.59
C TRP A 104 23.33 19.78 -17.21
N PHE A 105 23.93 18.58 -17.03
CA PHE A 105 24.03 17.97 -15.72
C PHE A 105 24.96 18.81 -14.82
N LEU A 106 24.39 19.23 -13.70
CA LEU A 106 25.14 19.90 -12.62
C LEU A 106 25.72 18.84 -11.67
N ASP A 107 26.66 19.26 -10.82
CA ASP A 107 27.18 18.40 -9.78
C ASP A 107 26.03 17.88 -8.89
N PRO A 108 25.83 16.55 -8.76
CA PRO A 108 24.80 15.99 -7.92
C PRO A 108 25.16 15.98 -6.43
N TRP A 109 26.43 16.22 -6.08
CA TRP A 109 26.92 16.06 -4.71
C TRP A 109 26.18 16.92 -3.67
N PRO A 110 25.89 18.20 -3.90
CA PRO A 110 25.10 19.01 -2.97
C PRO A 110 23.70 18.44 -2.70
N MET A 111 23.07 17.77 -3.70
CA MET A 111 21.81 17.07 -3.50
C MET A 111 21.94 15.83 -2.61
N VAL A 112 23.07 15.12 -2.70
CA VAL A 112 23.37 13.97 -1.83
C VAL A 112 23.54 14.44 -0.39
N GLU A 113 24.36 15.49 -0.16
CA GLU A 113 24.55 16.10 1.16
C GLU A 113 23.22 16.57 1.75
N MET A 114 22.42 17.27 0.96
CA MET A 114 21.08 17.69 1.34
C MET A 114 20.22 16.49 1.79
N THR A 115 20.26 15.40 1.03
CA THR A 115 19.49 14.19 1.36
C THR A 115 19.93 13.61 2.69
N LEU A 116 21.21 13.58 2.99
CA LEU A 116 21.73 13.10 4.29
C LEU A 116 21.25 13.99 5.45
N VAL A 117 21.33 15.31 5.29
CA VAL A 117 20.80 16.26 6.29
C VAL A 117 19.30 16.06 6.51
N GLN A 118 18.54 15.87 5.43
CA GLN A 118 17.10 15.60 5.50
C GLN A 118 16.78 14.31 6.21
N ILE A 119 17.57 13.24 6.02
CA ILE A 119 17.42 11.97 6.76
C ILE A 119 17.61 12.19 8.26
N VAL A 120 18.60 12.98 8.67
CA VAL A 120 18.80 13.33 10.09
C VAL A 120 17.58 14.08 10.63
N ILE A 121 17.07 15.07 9.90
CA ILE A 121 15.85 15.80 10.28
C ILE A 121 14.66 14.85 10.42
N ILE A 122 14.49 13.90 9.51
CA ILE A 122 13.41 12.91 9.56
C ILE A 122 13.55 12.04 10.82
N ILE A 123 14.75 11.58 11.17
CA ILE A 123 15.00 10.79 12.38
C ILE A 123 14.53 11.58 13.61
N VAL A 124 15.05 12.79 13.79
CA VAL A 124 14.70 13.66 14.93
C VAL A 124 13.19 13.92 14.99
N TRP A 125 12.59 14.21 13.84
CA TRP A 125 11.15 14.48 13.75
C TRP A 125 10.30 13.23 14.07
N VAL A 126 10.67 12.04 13.59
CA VAL A 126 9.95 10.79 13.88
C VAL A 126 9.95 10.50 15.38
N TRP A 127 11.08 10.70 16.06
CA TRP A 127 11.16 10.50 17.51
C TRP A 127 10.38 11.58 18.28
N GLY A 128 10.55 12.85 17.93
CA GLY A 128 9.87 13.96 18.57
C GLY A 128 8.36 13.93 18.38
N SER A 129 7.90 13.72 17.15
CA SER A 129 6.47 13.63 16.83
C SER A 129 5.80 12.46 17.55
N ARG A 130 6.51 11.34 17.68
CA ARG A 130 6.01 10.17 18.40
C ARG A 130 5.90 10.42 19.90
N PHE A 131 6.89 11.08 20.48
CA PHE A 131 6.87 11.45 21.90
C PHE A 131 5.69 12.35 22.22
N ILE A 132 5.48 13.40 21.40
CA ILE A 132 4.35 14.31 21.56
C ILE A 132 3.03 13.58 21.37
N TYR A 133 2.92 12.73 20.32
CA TYR A 133 1.71 11.96 20.06
C TYR A 133 1.36 11.02 21.22
N SER A 134 2.32 10.30 21.79
CA SER A 134 2.08 9.37 22.91
C SER A 134 1.63 10.09 24.19
N ARG A 135 2.06 11.32 24.41
CA ARG A 135 1.57 12.15 25.54
C ARG A 135 0.15 12.72 25.31
N LEU A 136 -0.20 12.99 24.04
CA LEU A 136 -1.53 13.50 23.69
C LEU A 136 -2.59 12.41 23.68
N TYR A 137 -2.23 11.22 23.19
CA TYR A 137 -3.14 10.10 22.98
C TYR A 137 -2.65 8.87 23.75
N GLY A 138 -3.33 8.56 24.86
CA GLY A 138 -3.17 7.27 25.53
C GLY A 138 -3.74 6.12 24.69
N ALA A 139 -3.36 4.89 25.04
CA ALA A 139 -3.96 3.69 24.45
C ALA A 139 -5.45 3.63 24.82
N ARG A 140 -6.31 3.46 23.81
CA ARG A 140 -7.76 3.41 24.03
C ARG A 140 -8.17 2.06 24.56
N LYS A 141 -9.00 2.06 25.60
CA LYS A 141 -9.65 0.85 26.11
C LYS A 141 -10.75 0.42 25.15
N LEU A 142 -10.63 -0.81 24.61
CA LEU A 142 -11.54 -1.36 23.61
C LEU A 142 -12.20 -2.65 24.11
N LEU A 143 -13.50 -2.78 23.80
CA LEU A 143 -14.30 -4.00 23.99
C LEU A 143 -14.47 -4.70 22.66
N VAL A 144 -14.22 -6.00 22.58
CA VAL A 144 -14.54 -6.81 21.39
C VAL A 144 -15.86 -7.53 21.61
N ILE A 145 -16.81 -7.31 20.71
CA ILE A 145 -18.06 -8.07 20.59
C ILE A 145 -17.89 -9.03 19.44
N TYR A 146 -18.00 -10.33 19.69
CA TYR A 146 -17.74 -11.34 18.67
C TYR A 146 -18.85 -12.40 18.63
N GLY A 147 -18.95 -13.08 17.47
CA GLY A 147 -19.83 -14.21 17.24
C GLY A 147 -19.04 -15.53 17.14
N ASP A 148 -19.31 -16.31 16.11
CA ASP A 148 -18.79 -17.69 15.99
C ASP A 148 -17.25 -17.76 15.84
N ARG A 149 -16.64 -16.73 15.24
CA ARG A 149 -15.18 -16.71 15.03
C ARG A 149 -14.44 -16.09 16.23
N ASP A 150 -13.51 -16.84 16.84
CA ASP A 150 -12.69 -16.33 17.94
C ASP A 150 -11.88 -15.07 17.52
N PRO A 151 -11.90 -14.00 18.32
CA PRO A 151 -11.17 -12.78 18.04
C PRO A 151 -9.70 -12.81 18.49
N GLY A 152 -9.15 -13.92 18.94
CA GLY A 152 -7.81 -14.04 19.52
C GLY A 152 -6.72 -13.42 18.65
N ASP A 153 -6.66 -13.79 17.37
CA ASP A 153 -5.70 -13.24 16.40
C ASP A 153 -5.84 -11.73 16.22
N LEU A 154 -7.07 -11.22 16.20
CA LEU A 154 -7.33 -9.78 16.08
C LEU A 154 -6.84 -9.04 17.32
N ILE A 155 -7.16 -9.57 18.50
CA ILE A 155 -6.75 -9.01 19.80
C ILE A 155 -5.23 -8.96 19.89
N GLN A 156 -4.54 -10.04 19.54
CA GLN A 156 -3.07 -10.08 19.52
C GLN A 156 -2.48 -9.05 18.57
N LYS A 157 -3.02 -8.96 17.32
CA LYS A 157 -2.59 -7.95 16.33
C LYS A 157 -2.83 -6.53 16.81
N MET A 158 -3.95 -6.23 17.47
CA MET A 158 -4.25 -4.89 17.99
C MET A 158 -3.38 -4.56 19.22
N ASN A 159 -3.21 -5.48 20.15
CA ASN A 159 -2.40 -5.28 21.34
C ASN A 159 -0.88 -5.22 21.04
N SER A 160 -0.42 -5.73 19.86
CA SER A 160 0.95 -5.47 19.39
C SER A 160 1.21 -3.97 19.13
N ARG A 161 0.15 -3.16 19.09
CA ARG A 161 0.14 -1.71 19.02
C ARG A 161 -0.39 -1.11 20.32
N SER A 162 0.22 -1.52 21.43
CA SER A 162 -0.12 -1.07 22.80
C SER A 162 -0.05 0.46 22.98
N ASP A 163 0.67 1.14 22.10
CA ASP A 163 0.73 2.59 22.02
C ASP A 163 -0.59 3.24 21.59
N LYS A 164 -1.49 2.48 20.98
CA LYS A 164 -2.74 2.99 20.38
C LYS A 164 -3.98 2.24 20.84
N TYR A 165 -3.88 0.95 21.03
CA TYR A 165 -5.00 0.07 21.35
C TYR A 165 -4.71 -0.72 22.63
N ASN A 166 -5.72 -0.82 23.48
CA ASN A 166 -5.72 -1.69 24.65
C ASN A 166 -7.06 -2.45 24.62
N VAL A 167 -7.04 -3.63 24.01
CA VAL A 167 -8.20 -4.51 24.00
C VAL A 167 -8.23 -5.25 25.33
N SER A 168 -9.00 -4.72 26.28
CA SER A 168 -9.07 -5.20 27.66
C SER A 168 -10.34 -5.99 28.00
N GLY A 169 -11.29 -6.08 27.05
CA GLY A 169 -12.52 -6.85 27.23
C GLY A 169 -12.93 -7.57 25.97
N LYS A 170 -13.51 -8.77 26.14
CA LYS A 170 -14.20 -9.52 25.08
C LYS A 170 -15.55 -10.03 25.59
N VAL A 171 -16.55 -10.02 24.72
CA VAL A 171 -17.90 -10.47 25.07
C VAL A 171 -18.50 -11.18 23.85
N HIS A 172 -19.07 -12.36 24.09
CA HIS A 172 -19.82 -13.10 23.08
C HIS A 172 -21.22 -12.51 22.94
N VAL A 173 -21.75 -12.52 21.72
CA VAL A 173 -23.06 -11.93 21.38
C VAL A 173 -24.21 -12.52 22.17
N ASP A 174 -24.13 -13.79 22.58
CA ASP A 174 -25.17 -14.50 23.34
C ASP A 174 -25.37 -13.99 24.77
N LYS A 175 -24.47 -13.14 25.29
CA LYS A 175 -24.63 -12.53 26.62
C LYS A 175 -25.86 -11.61 26.73
N GLY A 176 -26.48 -11.33 25.60
CA GLY A 176 -27.69 -10.51 25.51
C GLY A 176 -27.40 -9.00 25.31
N GLU A 177 -28.28 -8.38 24.52
CA GLU A 177 -28.08 -7.01 24.04
C GLU A 177 -28.00 -5.98 25.18
N LYS A 178 -28.85 -6.11 26.20
CA LYS A 178 -28.86 -5.17 27.35
C LYS A 178 -27.57 -5.21 28.16
N ALA A 179 -27.06 -6.40 28.42
CA ALA A 179 -25.80 -6.58 29.17
C ALA A 179 -24.59 -6.03 28.37
N ILE A 180 -24.57 -6.27 27.04
CA ILE A 180 -23.53 -5.77 26.17
C ILE A 180 -23.58 -4.23 26.09
N HIS A 181 -24.76 -3.62 25.95
CA HIS A 181 -24.92 -2.16 25.96
C HIS A 181 -24.43 -1.51 27.25
N GLN A 182 -24.64 -2.16 28.39
CA GLN A 182 -24.11 -1.69 29.68
C GLN A 182 -22.57 -1.75 29.68
N MET A 183 -21.99 -2.87 29.24
CA MET A 183 -20.53 -3.01 29.15
C MET A 183 -19.90 -1.99 28.20
N MET A 184 -20.55 -1.68 27.07
CA MET A 184 -20.01 -0.74 26.08
C MET A 184 -19.74 0.67 26.64
N ARG A 185 -20.44 1.08 27.69
CA ARG A 185 -20.30 2.41 28.32
C ARG A 185 -18.98 2.57 29.07
N ASP A 186 -18.36 1.47 29.50
CA ASP A 186 -17.10 1.47 30.26
C ASP A 186 -15.86 1.52 29.37
N TYR A 187 -16.07 1.52 28.02
CA TYR A 187 -15.00 1.50 27.03
C TYR A 187 -15.03 2.73 26.12
N GLU A 188 -13.84 3.16 25.68
CA GLU A 188 -13.70 4.30 24.75
C GLU A 188 -14.04 3.93 23.29
N GLY A 189 -14.14 2.64 23.01
CA GLY A 189 -14.55 2.16 21.70
C GLY A 189 -14.84 0.66 21.70
N VAL A 190 -15.52 0.24 20.66
CA VAL A 190 -16.01 -1.12 20.48
C VAL A 190 -15.51 -1.67 19.16
N ILE A 191 -15.15 -2.93 19.16
CA ILE A 191 -14.81 -3.69 17.96
C ILE A 191 -15.90 -4.71 17.74
N ILE A 192 -16.56 -4.63 16.59
CA ILE A 192 -17.56 -5.61 16.18
C ILE A 192 -16.87 -6.61 15.24
N TRP A 193 -16.79 -7.86 15.68
CA TRP A 193 -16.06 -8.90 14.99
C TRP A 193 -16.97 -10.06 14.61
N ASP A 194 -17.06 -10.31 13.31
CA ASP A 194 -17.74 -11.49 12.70
C ASP A 194 -19.17 -11.71 13.16
N LEU A 195 -19.98 -10.65 13.26
CA LEU A 195 -21.40 -10.75 13.59
C LEU A 195 -22.28 -10.84 12.33
N PRO A 196 -23.44 -11.52 12.39
CA PRO A 196 -24.49 -11.39 11.39
C PRO A 196 -24.91 -9.94 11.15
N SER A 197 -25.24 -9.60 9.90
CA SER A 197 -25.45 -8.19 9.49
C SER A 197 -26.56 -7.48 10.29
N ASN A 198 -27.64 -8.18 10.63
CA ASN A 198 -28.75 -7.66 11.43
C ASN A 198 -28.29 -7.26 12.85
N ILE A 199 -27.53 -8.12 13.52
CA ILE A 199 -27.00 -7.87 14.88
C ILE A 199 -25.93 -6.79 14.84
N ARG A 200 -24.99 -6.89 13.88
CA ARG A 200 -23.95 -5.89 13.66
C ARG A 200 -24.52 -4.48 13.49
N ASN A 201 -25.56 -4.34 12.67
CA ASN A 201 -26.19 -3.05 12.40
C ASN A 201 -26.90 -2.48 13.63
N ARG A 202 -27.45 -3.30 14.53
CA ARG A 202 -28.00 -2.84 15.82
C ARG A 202 -26.91 -2.24 16.70
N TYR A 203 -25.80 -2.92 16.89
CA TYR A 203 -24.68 -2.39 17.67
C TYR A 203 -24.05 -1.15 17.03
N LEU A 204 -23.94 -1.11 15.70
CA LEU A 204 -23.46 0.08 14.99
C LEU A 204 -24.35 1.30 15.25
N LYS A 205 -25.68 1.15 15.14
CA LYS A 205 -26.65 2.22 15.45
C LYS A 205 -26.54 2.66 16.90
N TYR A 206 -26.41 1.73 17.83
CA TYR A 206 -26.20 2.05 19.24
C TYR A 206 -24.92 2.85 19.48
N CYS A 207 -23.80 2.43 18.89
CA CYS A 207 -22.53 3.16 18.97
C CYS A 207 -22.67 4.59 18.42
N PHE A 208 -23.34 4.74 17.28
CA PHE A 208 -23.57 6.04 16.66
C PHE A 208 -24.41 6.96 17.55
N ALA A 209 -25.52 6.46 18.08
CA ALA A 209 -26.42 7.22 18.97
C ALA A 209 -25.71 7.69 20.25
N HIS A 210 -24.80 6.90 20.80
CA HIS A 210 -24.07 7.21 22.03
C HIS A 210 -22.68 7.80 21.81
N SER A 211 -22.32 8.15 20.57
CA SER A 211 -20.98 8.67 20.20
C SER A 211 -19.83 7.76 20.63
N ILE A 212 -20.04 6.44 20.69
CA ILE A 212 -19.03 5.43 20.96
C ILE A 212 -18.30 5.12 19.66
N ARG A 213 -16.97 5.11 19.69
CA ARG A 213 -16.17 4.77 18.51
C ARG A 213 -16.30 3.28 18.19
N CYS A 214 -16.73 2.99 16.96
CA CYS A 214 -16.91 1.62 16.50
C CYS A 214 -15.87 1.25 15.43
N TYR A 215 -15.25 0.10 15.60
CA TYR A 215 -14.40 -0.56 14.61
C TYR A 215 -15.13 -1.82 14.15
N MET A 216 -15.15 -2.07 12.85
CA MET A 216 -15.74 -3.29 12.31
C MET A 216 -14.95 -3.81 11.11
N SER A 217 -14.93 -5.13 10.93
CA SER A 217 -14.46 -5.74 9.69
C SER A 217 -15.60 -5.67 8.66
N PRO A 218 -15.39 -5.04 7.50
CA PRO A 218 -16.42 -5.00 6.47
C PRO A 218 -16.67 -6.40 5.90
N LYS A 219 -17.92 -6.69 5.53
CA LYS A 219 -18.29 -7.85 4.71
C LYS A 219 -18.11 -7.50 3.23
N ILE A 220 -18.15 -8.50 2.35
CA ILE A 220 -18.01 -8.30 0.90
C ILE A 220 -19.06 -7.31 0.39
N SER A 221 -20.31 -7.44 0.84
CA SER A 221 -21.39 -6.50 0.50
C SER A 221 -21.10 -5.05 0.93
N ASP A 222 -20.47 -4.86 2.10
CA ASP A 222 -20.11 -3.52 2.56
C ASP A 222 -19.03 -2.90 1.68
N VAL A 223 -18.06 -3.71 1.24
CA VAL A 223 -16.99 -3.24 0.33
C VAL A 223 -17.58 -2.80 -1.01
N ILE A 224 -18.53 -3.57 -1.56
CA ILE A 224 -19.24 -3.21 -2.80
C ILE A 224 -20.03 -1.90 -2.61
N LEU A 225 -20.74 -1.77 -1.49
CA LEU A 225 -21.51 -0.54 -1.19
C LEU A 225 -20.60 0.69 -0.99
N MET A 226 -19.38 0.53 -0.49
CA MET A 226 -18.42 1.63 -0.35
C MET A 226 -17.99 2.23 -1.69
N GLY A 227 -17.98 1.44 -2.76
CA GLY A 227 -17.69 1.89 -4.15
C GLY A 227 -18.91 2.39 -4.89
N SER A 228 -20.11 2.31 -4.32
CA SER A 228 -21.37 2.68 -4.97
C SER A 228 -21.48 4.17 -5.17
N GLU A 229 -22.05 4.57 -6.30
CA GLU A 229 -22.39 5.96 -6.61
C GLU A 229 -23.62 6.39 -5.82
N ARG A 230 -23.56 7.59 -5.26
CA ARG A 230 -24.71 8.19 -4.54
C ARG A 230 -25.53 9.01 -5.51
N ILE A 231 -26.75 8.64 -5.73
CA ILE A 231 -27.71 9.38 -6.53
C ILE A 231 -28.91 9.76 -5.68
N HIS A 232 -29.63 10.78 -6.10
CA HIS A 232 -30.92 11.18 -5.52
C HIS A 232 -31.98 11.01 -6.59
N LEU A 233 -33.00 10.23 -6.29
CA LEU A 233 -34.20 10.16 -7.10
C LEU A 233 -35.29 10.91 -6.33
N PHE A 234 -35.56 12.13 -6.78
CA PHE A 234 -36.41 13.09 -6.05
C PHE A 234 -35.85 13.33 -4.62
N ASP A 235 -36.58 12.95 -3.60
CA ASP A 235 -36.29 13.06 -2.17
C ASP A 235 -35.62 11.78 -1.59
N THR A 236 -35.49 10.72 -2.41
CA THR A 236 -34.98 9.43 -1.95
C THR A 236 -33.49 9.26 -2.33
N PRO A 237 -32.59 9.14 -1.34
CA PRO A 237 -31.21 8.81 -1.59
C PRO A 237 -31.06 7.34 -2.00
N LEU A 238 -30.35 7.07 -3.11
CA LEU A 238 -30.10 5.74 -3.62
C LEU A 238 -28.60 5.49 -3.76
N LEU A 239 -28.20 4.23 -3.62
CA LEU A 239 -26.86 3.74 -3.90
C LEU A 239 -26.89 2.87 -5.17
N VAL A 240 -26.09 3.24 -6.17
CA VAL A 240 -25.96 2.47 -7.40
C VAL A 240 -24.63 1.72 -7.36
N ALA A 241 -24.69 0.40 -7.19
CA ALA A 241 -23.51 -0.44 -7.28
C ALA A 241 -23.17 -0.69 -8.77
N LYS A 242 -21.95 -0.31 -9.18
CA LYS A 242 -21.47 -0.53 -10.54
C LYS A 242 -21.00 -1.98 -10.70
N ASN A 243 -21.52 -2.69 -11.69
CA ASN A 243 -21.20 -4.10 -11.93
C ASN A 243 -20.07 -4.35 -12.94
N MET A 244 -19.50 -3.31 -13.54
CA MET A 244 -18.73 -3.44 -14.78
C MET A 244 -17.19 -3.40 -14.63
N GLY A 245 -16.63 -3.46 -13.41
CA GLY A 245 -15.19 -3.23 -13.23
C GLY A 245 -14.79 -1.80 -13.63
N LEU A 246 -13.67 -1.64 -14.34
CA LEU A 246 -13.18 -0.31 -14.74
C LEU A 246 -13.91 0.23 -15.99
N SER A 247 -14.19 1.55 -16.04
CA SER A 247 -14.72 2.23 -17.21
C SER A 247 -13.73 2.18 -18.40
N ILE A 248 -14.18 2.52 -19.59
CA ILE A 248 -13.33 2.53 -20.80
C ILE A 248 -12.16 3.53 -20.61
N GLU A 249 -12.45 4.71 -20.09
CA GLU A 249 -11.47 5.78 -19.84
C GLU A 249 -10.45 5.33 -18.80
N GLN A 250 -10.92 4.70 -17.71
CA GLN A 250 -10.06 4.14 -16.67
C GLN A 250 -9.14 3.05 -17.21
N ARG A 251 -9.66 2.17 -18.08
CA ARG A 251 -8.86 1.13 -18.75
C ARG A 251 -7.83 1.71 -19.71
N ALA A 252 -8.18 2.75 -20.44
CA ALA A 252 -7.28 3.42 -21.36
C ALA A 252 -6.14 4.12 -20.60
N MET A 253 -6.45 4.93 -19.59
CA MET A 253 -5.43 5.58 -18.74
C MET A 253 -4.51 4.57 -18.07
N LYS A 254 -5.08 3.48 -17.55
CA LYS A 254 -4.33 2.38 -16.95
C LYS A 254 -3.40 1.72 -17.96
N ARG A 255 -3.86 1.49 -19.19
CA ARG A 255 -3.05 0.88 -20.25
C ARG A 255 -1.87 1.77 -20.65
N VAL A 256 -2.06 3.08 -20.75
CA VAL A 256 -0.98 4.04 -21.02
C VAL A 256 0.08 3.95 -19.88
N LEU A 257 -0.35 3.99 -18.63
CA LEU A 257 0.55 3.84 -17.48
C LEU A 257 1.32 2.50 -17.54
N ASP A 258 0.61 1.40 -17.82
CA ASP A 258 1.20 0.06 -17.93
C ASP A 258 2.29 0.02 -19.00
N ILE A 259 2.03 0.56 -20.21
CA ILE A 259 3.00 0.57 -21.31
C ILE A 259 4.21 1.43 -20.96
N VAL A 260 3.99 2.66 -20.51
CA VAL A 260 5.08 3.61 -20.23
C VAL A 260 5.98 3.07 -19.10
N VAL A 261 5.39 2.70 -17.97
CA VAL A 261 6.19 2.26 -16.81
C VAL A 261 6.84 0.89 -17.05
N SER A 262 6.14 -0.06 -17.69
CA SER A 262 6.77 -1.35 -18.01
C SER A 262 7.84 -1.23 -19.09
N GLY A 263 7.65 -0.37 -20.10
CA GLY A 263 8.66 -0.10 -21.13
C GLY A 263 9.94 0.49 -20.53
N ILE A 264 9.82 1.53 -19.71
CA ILE A 264 10.97 2.10 -18.98
C ILE A 264 11.57 1.04 -18.05
N GLY A 265 10.75 0.28 -17.34
CA GLY A 265 11.20 -0.78 -16.45
C GLY A 265 11.99 -1.86 -17.16
N ILE A 266 11.57 -2.30 -18.35
CA ILE A 266 12.29 -3.28 -19.18
C ILE A 266 13.67 -2.72 -19.59
N VAL A 267 13.71 -1.49 -20.12
CA VAL A 267 14.98 -0.87 -20.55
C VAL A 267 15.95 -0.74 -19.37
N VAL A 268 15.51 -0.18 -18.25
CA VAL A 268 16.35 0.04 -17.06
C VAL A 268 16.81 -1.28 -16.42
N SER A 269 15.93 -2.29 -16.37
CA SER A 269 16.27 -3.57 -15.75
C SER A 269 16.95 -4.56 -16.70
N SER A 270 17.02 -4.27 -18.01
CA SER A 270 17.59 -5.20 -19.01
C SER A 270 19.05 -5.64 -18.71
N PRO A 271 19.98 -4.77 -18.25
CA PRO A 271 21.33 -5.24 -17.91
C PRO A 271 21.30 -6.24 -16.74
N ILE A 272 20.50 -5.96 -15.72
CA ILE A 272 20.33 -6.83 -14.54
C ILE A 272 19.67 -8.14 -14.98
N MET A 273 18.65 -8.09 -15.83
CA MET A 273 17.98 -9.29 -16.35
C MET A 273 18.94 -10.17 -17.15
N LEU A 274 19.85 -9.61 -17.96
CA LEU A 274 20.86 -10.36 -18.68
C LEU A 274 21.85 -11.05 -17.75
N ILE A 275 22.31 -10.36 -16.72
CA ILE A 275 23.20 -10.93 -15.69
C ILE A 275 22.51 -12.10 -14.97
N ILE A 276 21.24 -11.92 -14.54
CA ILE A 276 20.46 -12.98 -13.90
C ILE A 276 20.28 -14.18 -14.85
N ALA A 277 19.96 -13.92 -16.11
CA ALA A 277 19.79 -14.96 -17.12
C ALA A 277 21.07 -15.81 -17.27
N LEU A 278 22.24 -15.18 -17.27
CA LEU A 278 23.53 -15.84 -17.33
C LEU A 278 23.76 -16.75 -16.10
N PHE A 279 23.55 -16.22 -14.88
CA PHE A 279 23.71 -17.01 -13.65
C PHE A 279 22.75 -18.20 -13.57
N VAL A 280 21.48 -18.01 -13.94
CA VAL A 280 20.50 -19.09 -13.97
C VAL A 280 20.88 -20.16 -14.99
N LYS A 281 21.41 -19.74 -16.17
CA LYS A 281 21.84 -20.66 -17.23
C LYS A 281 23.12 -21.44 -16.87
N LEU A 282 24.09 -20.79 -16.25
CA LEU A 282 25.36 -21.41 -15.86
C LEU A 282 25.21 -22.37 -14.67
N TYR A 283 24.19 -22.20 -13.83
CA TYR A 283 24.00 -23.03 -12.64
C TYR A 283 23.69 -24.49 -12.94
N ASP A 284 22.79 -24.79 -13.89
CA ASP A 284 22.33 -26.13 -14.19
C ASP A 284 22.02 -26.37 -15.70
N GLY A 285 22.37 -25.43 -16.57
CA GLY A 285 22.16 -25.54 -18.02
C GLY A 285 20.70 -25.44 -18.51
N GLY A 286 19.74 -25.48 -17.63
CA GLY A 286 18.30 -25.52 -17.96
C GLY A 286 17.73 -24.21 -18.50
N PRO A 287 16.40 -24.11 -18.71
CA PRO A 287 15.77 -22.90 -19.23
C PRO A 287 15.88 -21.74 -18.23
N VAL A 288 16.16 -20.55 -18.74
CA VAL A 288 16.31 -19.32 -17.93
C VAL A 288 14.96 -18.86 -17.37
N LEU A 289 13.92 -18.96 -18.20
CA LEU A 289 12.57 -18.51 -17.87
C LEU A 289 11.67 -19.68 -17.51
N TYR A 290 10.87 -19.48 -16.49
CA TYR A 290 9.77 -20.35 -16.09
C TYR A 290 8.45 -19.69 -16.47
N ARG A 291 7.55 -20.45 -17.08
CA ARG A 291 6.22 -20.01 -17.48
C ARG A 291 5.16 -20.87 -16.81
N GLN A 292 4.07 -20.25 -16.37
CA GLN A 292 2.98 -20.91 -15.69
C GLN A 292 1.65 -20.25 -16.02
N ASP A 293 0.61 -21.09 -16.25
CA ASP A 293 -0.72 -20.59 -16.55
C ASP A 293 -1.37 -19.97 -15.31
N ARG A 294 -1.94 -18.79 -15.49
CA ARG A 294 -2.60 -17.98 -14.49
C ARG A 294 -3.86 -17.35 -15.05
N LEU A 295 -4.77 -16.92 -14.16
CA LEU A 295 -6.01 -16.26 -14.53
C LEU A 295 -5.87 -14.73 -14.47
N THR A 296 -6.50 -14.06 -15.45
CA THR A 296 -6.62 -12.60 -15.53
C THR A 296 -8.07 -12.18 -15.76
N LEU A 297 -8.33 -10.99 -16.26
CA LEU A 297 -9.64 -10.41 -16.52
C LEU A 297 -10.61 -11.42 -17.15
N GLY A 298 -11.80 -11.55 -16.54
CA GLY A 298 -12.86 -12.43 -17.03
C GLY A 298 -12.55 -13.94 -16.94
N GLY A 299 -11.48 -14.32 -16.22
CA GLY A 299 -11.06 -15.73 -16.13
C GLY A 299 -10.22 -16.21 -17.31
N LYS A 300 -9.76 -15.31 -18.19
CA LYS A 300 -8.86 -15.66 -19.29
C LYS A 300 -7.54 -16.18 -18.75
N GLU A 301 -7.04 -17.27 -19.33
CA GLU A 301 -5.72 -17.82 -19.01
C GLU A 301 -4.62 -17.09 -19.77
N PHE A 302 -3.49 -16.85 -19.10
CA PHE A 302 -2.27 -16.32 -19.70
C PHE A 302 -1.04 -16.96 -19.04
N ARG A 303 0.10 -16.93 -19.70
CA ARG A 303 1.35 -17.47 -19.19
C ARG A 303 2.19 -16.40 -18.52
N ILE A 304 2.22 -16.45 -17.18
CA ILE A 304 3.10 -15.56 -16.41
C ILE A 304 4.56 -15.98 -16.62
N CYS A 305 5.42 -14.99 -16.83
CA CYS A 305 6.85 -15.19 -17.09
C CYS A 305 7.69 -14.80 -15.86
N LYS A 306 8.57 -15.70 -15.40
CA LYS A 306 9.48 -15.45 -14.27
C LYS A 306 10.86 -16.02 -14.57
N PHE A 307 11.90 -15.54 -13.89
CA PHE A 307 13.17 -16.28 -13.86
C PHE A 307 12.97 -17.57 -13.08
N ARG A 308 13.60 -18.64 -13.56
CA ARG A 308 13.57 -19.92 -12.88
C ARG A 308 14.38 -19.81 -11.58
N SER A 309 13.74 -20.05 -10.47
CA SER A 309 14.29 -20.04 -9.12
C SER A 309 14.28 -21.39 -8.42
N MET A 310 13.74 -22.41 -9.10
CA MET A 310 13.69 -23.81 -8.63
C MET A 310 14.38 -24.75 -9.62
N CYS A 311 14.76 -25.95 -9.16
CA CYS A 311 15.30 -27.02 -10.00
C CYS A 311 14.33 -27.39 -11.12
N VAL A 312 14.87 -27.91 -12.25
CA VAL A 312 14.08 -28.24 -13.46
C VAL A 312 12.90 -29.17 -13.16
N ASP A 313 13.09 -30.12 -12.27
CA ASP A 313 12.11 -31.14 -11.93
C ASP A 313 11.22 -30.85 -10.73
N SER A 314 11.18 -29.59 -10.29
CA SER A 314 10.52 -29.18 -9.04
C SER A 314 9.02 -29.44 -8.97
N GLU A 315 8.32 -29.64 -10.09
CA GLU A 315 6.87 -29.89 -10.16
C GLU A 315 6.51 -31.31 -10.66
N LYS A 316 7.48 -32.23 -10.80
CA LYS A 316 7.18 -33.63 -11.20
C LYS A 316 6.18 -34.33 -10.27
N ASN A 317 6.16 -34.00 -8.98
CA ASN A 317 5.26 -34.55 -7.97
C ASN A 317 4.01 -33.70 -7.74
N GLY A 318 3.60 -32.90 -8.72
CA GLY A 318 2.46 -32.00 -8.63
C GLY A 318 2.78 -30.60 -8.10
N ALA A 319 1.85 -29.67 -8.34
CA ALA A 319 1.97 -28.28 -7.93
C ALA A 319 1.78 -28.14 -6.42
N ARG A 320 2.81 -27.69 -5.70
CA ARG A 320 2.77 -27.38 -4.26
C ARG A 320 3.13 -25.93 -4.00
N LEU A 321 2.51 -25.32 -3.01
CA LEU A 321 2.94 -24.01 -2.52
C LEU A 321 4.36 -24.10 -1.95
N ALA A 322 5.20 -23.11 -2.30
CA ALA A 322 6.57 -23.08 -1.78
C ALA A 322 6.56 -22.71 -0.29
N SER A 323 7.31 -23.45 0.51
CA SER A 323 7.56 -23.14 1.92
C SER A 323 8.83 -22.28 2.07
N LYS A 324 9.05 -21.69 3.27
CA LYS A 324 10.19 -20.80 3.53
C LYS A 324 11.56 -21.49 3.36
N ASN A 325 11.63 -22.82 3.58
CA ASN A 325 12.83 -23.65 3.45
C ASN A 325 12.64 -24.77 2.42
N ASP A 326 12.05 -24.49 1.27
CA ASP A 326 11.79 -25.44 0.23
C ASP A 326 13.10 -25.92 -0.45
N SER A 327 13.40 -27.21 -0.37
CA SER A 327 14.61 -27.81 -0.93
C SER A 327 14.70 -27.72 -2.47
N ARG A 328 13.58 -27.45 -3.14
CA ARG A 328 13.52 -27.26 -4.59
C ARG A 328 14.11 -25.92 -5.06
N ILE A 329 14.32 -24.96 -4.14
CA ILE A 329 14.85 -23.62 -4.46
C ILE A 329 16.36 -23.70 -4.63
N THR A 330 16.86 -23.29 -5.80
CA THR A 330 18.30 -23.21 -6.06
C THR A 330 18.98 -22.09 -5.22
N PRO A 331 20.29 -22.15 -4.93
CA PRO A 331 20.99 -21.06 -4.26
C PRO A 331 20.82 -19.71 -4.96
N VAL A 332 20.94 -19.67 -6.28
CA VAL A 332 20.67 -18.46 -7.09
C VAL A 332 19.20 -18.05 -6.94
N GLY A 333 18.28 -19.01 -7.03
CA GLY A 333 16.84 -18.77 -6.88
C GLY A 333 16.46 -18.20 -5.51
N ARG A 334 17.18 -18.56 -4.45
CA ARG A 334 16.96 -18.01 -3.10
C ARG A 334 17.26 -16.51 -3.05
N VAL A 335 18.38 -16.08 -3.67
CA VAL A 335 18.71 -14.65 -3.77
C VAL A 335 17.68 -13.91 -4.60
N LEU A 336 17.29 -14.46 -5.75
CA LEU A 336 16.29 -13.86 -6.65
C LEU A 336 14.94 -13.67 -5.95
N ARG A 337 14.46 -14.68 -5.21
CA ARG A 337 13.19 -14.61 -4.47
C ARG A 337 13.24 -13.61 -3.31
N ASN A 338 14.34 -13.58 -2.55
CA ASN A 338 14.49 -12.65 -1.44
C ASN A 338 14.48 -11.18 -1.90
N LEU A 339 14.94 -10.92 -3.12
CA LEU A 339 14.96 -9.60 -3.74
C LEU A 339 13.81 -9.38 -4.74
N HIS A 340 12.92 -10.36 -4.91
CA HIS A 340 11.84 -10.37 -5.90
C HIS A 340 12.31 -10.14 -7.36
N LEU A 341 13.58 -10.37 -7.64
CA LEU A 341 14.16 -10.22 -8.98
C LEU A 341 13.69 -11.30 -9.95
N ASP A 342 13.21 -12.44 -9.42
CA ASP A 342 12.60 -13.50 -10.22
C ASP A 342 11.31 -13.05 -10.92
N GLU A 343 10.66 -11.98 -10.46
CA GLU A 343 9.43 -11.44 -11.04
C GLU A 343 9.66 -10.38 -12.13
N LEU A 344 10.91 -9.91 -12.36
CA LEU A 344 11.22 -8.90 -13.39
C LEU A 344 10.71 -9.25 -14.80
N PRO A 345 10.76 -10.51 -15.28
CA PRO A 345 10.23 -10.84 -16.61
C PRO A 345 8.72 -10.62 -16.76
N GLN A 346 7.96 -10.48 -15.67
CA GLN A 346 6.54 -10.15 -15.75
C GLN A 346 6.29 -8.76 -16.35
N LEU A 347 7.30 -7.87 -16.38
CA LEU A 347 7.21 -6.60 -17.08
C LEU A 347 6.87 -6.79 -18.57
N PHE A 348 7.31 -7.87 -19.20
CA PHE A 348 6.93 -8.23 -20.57
C PHE A 348 5.45 -8.61 -20.66
N ASN A 349 4.90 -9.36 -19.69
CA ASN A 349 3.47 -9.66 -19.65
C ASN A 349 2.62 -8.38 -19.50
N VAL A 350 3.10 -7.42 -18.69
CA VAL A 350 2.44 -6.10 -18.56
C VAL A 350 2.51 -5.33 -19.87
N PHE A 351 3.69 -5.27 -20.49
CA PHE A 351 3.90 -4.54 -21.75
C PHE A 351 3.04 -5.11 -22.88
N MET A 352 2.95 -6.43 -22.99
CA MET A 352 2.08 -7.11 -23.98
C MET A 352 0.58 -6.97 -23.65
N GLY A 353 0.23 -6.75 -22.38
CA GLY A 353 -1.14 -6.50 -21.94
C GLY A 353 -1.87 -7.72 -21.40
N ASP A 354 -1.18 -8.82 -21.14
CA ASP A 354 -1.74 -9.99 -20.47
C ASP A 354 -2.14 -9.66 -19.04
N MET A 355 -1.34 -8.81 -18.39
CA MET A 355 -1.58 -8.32 -17.03
C MET A 355 -1.32 -6.80 -16.96
N SER A 356 -1.50 -6.22 -15.79
CA SER A 356 -1.27 -4.81 -15.49
C SER A 356 -0.17 -4.66 -14.44
N LEU A 357 0.38 -3.46 -14.28
CA LEU A 357 1.27 -3.16 -13.15
C LEU A 357 0.55 -3.32 -11.82
N VAL A 358 -0.66 -2.80 -11.71
CA VAL A 358 -1.44 -2.82 -10.46
C VAL A 358 -2.74 -3.59 -10.67
N GLY A 359 -3.03 -4.54 -9.80
CA GLY A 359 -4.24 -5.37 -9.84
C GLY A 359 -4.17 -6.52 -8.85
N PRO A 360 -5.22 -7.34 -8.76
CA PRO A 360 -5.20 -8.57 -7.97
C PRO A 360 -4.08 -9.51 -8.43
N ARG A 361 -3.37 -10.13 -7.48
CA ARG A 361 -2.30 -11.10 -7.83
C ARG A 361 -2.88 -12.29 -8.61
N PRO A 362 -2.30 -12.67 -9.76
CA PRO A 362 -2.83 -13.77 -10.58
C PRO A 362 -2.72 -15.11 -9.87
N GLU A 363 -3.83 -15.84 -9.77
CA GLU A 363 -3.89 -17.17 -9.18
C GLU A 363 -3.89 -18.27 -10.23
N ARG A 364 -3.48 -19.50 -9.82
CA ARG A 364 -3.61 -20.72 -10.63
C ARG A 364 -5.08 -21.11 -10.71
N LYS A 365 -5.50 -21.71 -11.82
CA LYS A 365 -6.88 -22.19 -12.00
C LYS A 365 -7.31 -23.18 -10.91
N SER A 366 -6.42 -24.11 -10.51
CA SER A 366 -6.68 -25.06 -9.42
C SER A 366 -6.94 -24.36 -8.09
N ILE A 367 -6.07 -23.42 -7.70
CA ILE A 367 -6.20 -22.66 -6.44
C ILE A 367 -7.47 -21.80 -6.46
N MET A 368 -7.79 -21.18 -7.61
CA MET A 368 -9.03 -20.43 -7.78
C MET A 368 -10.25 -21.30 -7.55
N HIS A 369 -10.26 -22.50 -8.16
CA HIS A 369 -11.35 -23.44 -8.00
C HIS A 369 -11.53 -23.91 -6.55
N ASP A 370 -10.42 -24.18 -5.85
CA ASP A 370 -10.47 -24.59 -4.44
C ASP A 370 -11.04 -23.49 -3.55
N TYR A 371 -10.60 -22.24 -3.76
CA TYR A 371 -11.14 -21.11 -3.00
C TYR A 371 -12.62 -20.84 -3.32
N GLN A 372 -13.07 -21.06 -4.56
CA GLN A 372 -14.47 -20.86 -4.94
C GLN A 372 -15.42 -21.89 -4.30
N LYS A 373 -14.96 -23.08 -3.91
CA LYS A 373 -15.78 -24.08 -3.18
C LYS A 373 -16.26 -23.52 -1.83
N GLU A 374 -15.38 -22.81 -1.13
CA GLU A 374 -15.67 -22.21 0.19
C GLU A 374 -16.19 -20.76 0.09
N LEU A 375 -15.77 -20.04 -0.95
CA LEU A 375 -16.04 -18.61 -1.17
C LEU A 375 -16.36 -18.35 -2.64
N PRO A 376 -17.62 -18.58 -3.07
CA PRO A 376 -18.01 -18.38 -4.48
C PRO A 376 -17.68 -16.99 -5.02
N GLU A 377 -17.75 -15.96 -4.18
CA GLU A 377 -17.44 -14.58 -4.53
C GLU A 377 -15.94 -14.34 -4.87
N PHE A 378 -15.07 -15.31 -4.63
CA PHE A 378 -13.64 -15.15 -4.91
C PHE A 378 -13.36 -14.86 -6.39
N TYR A 379 -14.29 -15.22 -7.28
CA TYR A 379 -14.27 -14.87 -8.70
C TYR A 379 -14.38 -13.36 -8.97
N TYR A 380 -14.97 -12.58 -8.09
CA TYR A 380 -15.16 -11.13 -8.32
C TYR A 380 -13.86 -10.36 -8.53
N ARG A 381 -12.74 -10.87 -8.05
CA ARG A 381 -11.42 -10.31 -8.27
C ARG A 381 -10.97 -10.29 -9.74
N LEU A 382 -11.59 -11.11 -10.59
CA LEU A 382 -11.32 -11.18 -12.03
C LEU A 382 -12.08 -10.14 -12.85
N LYS A 383 -12.77 -9.19 -12.21
CA LYS A 383 -13.39 -8.04 -12.88
C LYS A 383 -12.37 -7.05 -13.46
N VAL A 384 -11.10 -7.16 -13.08
CA VAL A 384 -9.98 -6.35 -13.59
C VAL A 384 -8.81 -7.26 -13.98
N LYS A 385 -7.85 -6.72 -14.76
CA LYS A 385 -6.63 -7.46 -15.09
C LYS A 385 -5.83 -7.80 -13.83
N ALA A 386 -5.21 -8.97 -13.85
CA ALA A 386 -4.23 -9.34 -12.83
C ALA A 386 -3.05 -8.36 -12.80
N GLY A 387 -2.51 -8.10 -11.61
CA GLY A 387 -1.43 -7.14 -11.40
C GLY A 387 -0.09 -7.76 -10.98
N LEU A 388 1.01 -7.09 -11.36
CA LEU A 388 2.34 -7.38 -10.84
C LEU A 388 2.39 -7.03 -9.34
N THR A 389 1.83 -5.90 -8.97
CA THR A 389 1.54 -5.50 -7.59
C THR A 389 0.04 -5.23 -7.41
N GLY A 390 -0.41 -5.04 -6.17
CA GLY A 390 -1.82 -4.77 -5.92
C GLY A 390 -2.11 -4.44 -4.46
N TYR A 391 -3.35 -4.04 -4.20
CA TYR A 391 -3.78 -3.61 -2.89
C TYR A 391 -3.58 -4.70 -1.81
N ALA A 392 -3.94 -5.96 -2.15
CA ALA A 392 -3.73 -7.09 -1.25
C ALA A 392 -2.25 -7.42 -1.04
N GLN A 393 -1.37 -7.16 -2.01
CA GLN A 393 0.07 -7.35 -1.88
C GLN A 393 0.73 -6.27 -1.02
N VAL A 394 0.22 -5.02 -1.11
CA VAL A 394 0.74 -3.87 -0.34
C VAL A 394 0.26 -3.87 1.11
N TYR A 395 -1.00 -4.20 1.36
CA TYR A 395 -1.61 -4.10 2.70
C TYR A 395 -1.87 -5.45 3.37
N GLY A 396 -1.87 -6.54 2.62
CA GLY A 396 -1.96 -7.90 3.14
C GLY A 396 -0.63 -8.38 3.74
N LYS A 397 -0.70 -9.54 4.40
CA LYS A 397 0.47 -10.27 4.90
C LYS A 397 0.45 -11.69 4.36
N TYR A 398 1.54 -12.42 4.54
CA TYR A 398 1.65 -13.82 4.11
C TYR A 398 0.49 -14.70 4.62
N ASN A 399 0.03 -14.46 5.84
CA ASN A 399 -1.06 -15.20 6.49
C ASN A 399 -2.46 -14.58 6.29
N THR A 400 -2.64 -13.69 5.30
CA THR A 400 -3.95 -13.11 4.97
C THR A 400 -4.86 -14.20 4.41
N THR A 401 -6.04 -14.37 5.02
CA THR A 401 -7.03 -15.38 4.57
C THR A 401 -7.55 -15.08 3.17
N PRO A 402 -8.03 -16.08 2.40
CA PRO A 402 -8.64 -15.86 1.08
C PRO A 402 -9.79 -14.83 1.15
N TYR A 403 -10.60 -14.87 2.19
CA TYR A 403 -11.69 -13.94 2.43
C TYR A 403 -11.20 -12.49 2.60
N ASP A 404 -10.17 -12.26 3.42
CA ASP A 404 -9.61 -10.93 3.61
C ASP A 404 -8.85 -10.46 2.37
N LYS A 405 -8.19 -11.38 1.64
CA LYS A 405 -7.54 -11.09 0.36
C LYS A 405 -8.55 -10.60 -0.68
N LEU A 406 -9.70 -11.30 -0.79
CA LEU A 406 -10.78 -10.87 -1.67
C LEU A 406 -11.28 -9.47 -1.32
N LYS A 407 -11.50 -9.17 -0.03
CA LYS A 407 -11.92 -7.83 0.40
C LYS A 407 -10.92 -6.75 0.00
N LEU A 408 -9.62 -7.00 0.15
CA LEU A 408 -8.58 -6.06 -0.27
C LEU A 408 -8.56 -5.87 -1.79
N ASP A 409 -8.74 -6.93 -2.57
CA ASP A 409 -8.84 -6.84 -4.02
C ASP A 409 -10.09 -6.07 -4.46
N LEU A 410 -11.23 -6.30 -3.79
CA LEU A 410 -12.47 -5.55 -4.05
C LEU A 410 -12.35 -4.08 -3.64
N PHE A 411 -11.68 -3.75 -2.53
CA PHE A 411 -11.38 -2.36 -2.19
C PHE A 411 -10.63 -1.64 -3.31
N TYR A 412 -9.70 -2.32 -3.95
CA TYR A 412 -9.00 -1.77 -5.10
C TYR A 412 -9.95 -1.56 -6.30
N ILE A 413 -10.75 -2.57 -6.65
CA ILE A 413 -11.64 -2.55 -7.80
C ILE A 413 -12.69 -1.45 -7.67
N GLU A 414 -13.34 -1.38 -6.51
CA GLU A 414 -14.43 -0.44 -6.25
C GLU A 414 -13.97 1.02 -6.07
N ASN A 415 -12.73 1.24 -5.61
CA ASN A 415 -12.17 2.57 -5.37
C ASN A 415 -11.05 2.92 -6.37
N TYR A 416 -11.04 2.29 -7.53
CA TYR A 416 -10.02 2.52 -8.53
C TYR A 416 -9.90 4.00 -8.90
N SER A 417 -8.67 4.49 -8.91
CA SER A 417 -8.28 5.77 -9.49
C SER A 417 -6.83 5.70 -9.96
N PHE A 418 -6.48 6.53 -10.94
CA PHE A 418 -5.10 6.66 -11.42
C PHE A 418 -4.11 6.98 -10.27
N LEU A 419 -4.53 7.86 -9.35
CA LEU A 419 -3.73 8.20 -8.17
C LEU A 419 -3.57 7.01 -7.21
N LEU A 420 -4.55 6.12 -7.14
CA LEU A 420 -4.43 4.89 -6.35
C LEU A 420 -3.39 3.95 -6.95
N ASP A 421 -3.37 3.77 -8.28
CA ASP A 421 -2.36 2.98 -8.96
C ASP A 421 -0.95 3.54 -8.71
N LEU A 422 -0.76 4.84 -8.90
CA LEU A 422 0.52 5.50 -8.63
C LEU A 422 0.95 5.31 -7.17
N LYS A 423 0.02 5.47 -6.23
CA LYS A 423 0.28 5.22 -4.82
C LYS A 423 0.71 3.79 -4.54
N LEU A 424 0.04 2.79 -5.13
CA LEU A 424 0.36 1.38 -4.91
C LEU A 424 1.73 1.02 -5.51
N LEU A 425 2.09 1.58 -6.68
CA LEU A 425 3.43 1.44 -7.25
C LEU A 425 4.51 1.99 -6.31
N LEU A 426 4.32 3.20 -5.81
CA LEU A 426 5.25 3.80 -4.85
C LEU A 426 5.33 2.99 -3.55
N MET A 427 4.19 2.52 -3.03
CA MET A 427 4.15 1.67 -1.82
C MET A 427 4.84 0.33 -2.04
N THR A 428 4.84 -0.22 -3.27
CA THR A 428 5.56 -1.44 -3.61
C THR A 428 7.06 -1.26 -3.46
N VAL A 429 7.61 -0.14 -3.94
CA VAL A 429 9.03 0.22 -3.74
C VAL A 429 9.37 0.25 -2.24
N LYS A 430 8.48 0.82 -1.43
CA LYS A 430 8.64 0.85 0.04
C LYS A 430 8.72 -0.55 0.64
N ILE A 431 7.87 -1.48 0.20
CA ILE A 431 7.86 -2.86 0.73
C ILE A 431 9.16 -3.60 0.39
N PHE A 432 9.71 -3.41 -0.81
CA PHE A 432 11.01 -3.98 -1.17
C PHE A 432 12.16 -3.49 -0.28
N CYS A 433 12.07 -2.26 0.25
CA CYS A 433 13.05 -1.71 1.19
C CYS A 433 12.84 -2.17 2.65
N GLN A 434 11.66 -2.72 2.98
CA GLN A 434 11.33 -3.24 4.31
C GLN A 434 11.54 -4.75 4.31
N LYS A 435 12.62 -5.25 4.94
CA LYS A 435 12.70 -6.69 5.24
C LYS A 435 11.55 -7.09 6.16
N GLU A 436 10.78 -8.13 5.75
CA GLU A 436 9.82 -8.80 6.63
C GLU A 436 10.47 -9.44 7.86
#